data_cf5864f4ff7eba166671f15317ae3e76
#
_entry.id   cf5864f4ff7eba166671f15317ae3e76
#
_cell.length_a   1.000
_cell.length_b   1.000
_cell.length_c   1.000
_cell.angle_alpha   90.00
_cell.angle_beta   90.00
_cell.angle_gamma   90.00
#
_symmetry.space_group_name_H-M   'P 1'
#
loop_
_entity.id
_entity.type
_entity.pdbx_description
1 polymer ?
#
loop_
_entity_poly.entity_id
_entity_poly.type
_entity_poly.pdbx_seq_one_letter_code
_entity_poly.pdbx_strand_id
1 'polypeptide(L)'
;MEIVGKNILVTGVTGTLGEKVAIRFVNEGANVKGLIRNGNYFNKYRDLGITPIIGELNDSEILFDVLKGIDIVIHCAAYLGDELEEAVNSNVSGVDNIAKFSLAAGIKKFIHISSLSVFGEPTEGYFDETTPIIQQHQEVYVDTKSKSEQILNSYIIKGLDVIILRPGAICAEENSYWGDRQISRMLKTDIIDWVHPEDIVPWIHVDNLVEMIHLVLSKGVSNHIYNAIDGNFSEEEFRVRLITALGKKLKVPNRQKECPVYSNTKIKELGYRPIQTFEQTISNLVSLAVSQL
;
A
#
# COMPACT_ATOMS: atom_id res chain seq x y z
N MET A 1 10.55 17.05 -7.93
CA MET A 1 11.55 17.27 -6.85
C MET A 1 12.74 16.37 -7.16
N GLU A 2 13.97 16.86 -7.03
CA GLU A 2 15.17 16.02 -7.15
C GLU A 2 15.33 15.18 -5.89
N ILE A 3 15.66 13.90 -6.04
CA ILE A 3 15.73 12.90 -4.96
C ILE A 3 17.15 12.74 -4.43
N VAL A 4 18.16 12.93 -5.28
CA VAL A 4 19.58 12.81 -4.91
C VAL A 4 19.89 13.64 -3.67
N GLY A 5 20.49 13.04 -2.66
CA GLY A 5 20.88 13.68 -1.40
C GLY A 5 19.74 14.04 -0.45
N LYS A 6 18.48 13.73 -0.78
CA LYS A 6 17.34 13.95 0.15
C LYS A 6 17.39 12.96 1.31
N ASN A 7 17.02 13.42 2.48
CA ASN A 7 16.82 12.59 3.65
C ASN A 7 15.38 12.11 3.70
N ILE A 8 15.17 10.81 3.56
CA ILE A 8 13.83 10.20 3.47
C ILE A 8 13.64 9.24 4.65
N LEU A 9 12.54 9.38 5.37
CA LEU A 9 12.09 8.37 6.33
C LEU A 9 11.02 7.50 5.70
N VAL A 10 11.25 6.18 5.67
CA VAL A 10 10.26 5.18 5.27
C VAL A 10 9.80 4.42 6.50
N THR A 11 8.50 4.46 6.81
CA THR A 11 7.90 3.59 7.83
C THR A 11 7.31 2.35 7.15
N GLY A 12 7.21 1.24 7.90
CA GLY A 12 6.76 -0.02 7.31
C GLY A 12 7.75 -0.63 6.32
N VAL A 13 9.04 -0.31 6.47
CA VAL A 13 10.13 -0.78 5.60
C VAL A 13 10.28 -2.30 5.59
N THR A 14 9.74 -3.01 6.59
CA THR A 14 9.74 -4.49 6.65
C THR A 14 8.59 -5.14 5.87
N GLY A 15 7.68 -4.34 5.32
CA GLY A 15 6.57 -4.82 4.49
C GLY A 15 6.92 -4.81 3.00
N THR A 16 6.13 -5.51 2.20
CA THR A 16 6.30 -5.67 0.74
C THR A 16 6.52 -4.35 0.01
N LEU A 17 5.68 -3.34 0.26
CA LEU A 17 5.79 -2.03 -0.38
C LEU A 17 6.93 -1.21 0.20
N GLY A 18 7.02 -1.10 1.53
CA GLY A 18 7.99 -0.22 2.19
C GLY A 18 9.44 -0.60 1.90
N GLU A 19 9.76 -1.90 1.79
CA GLU A 19 11.10 -2.38 1.40
C GLU A 19 11.45 -1.93 -0.02
N LYS A 20 10.57 -2.14 -0.98
CA LYS A 20 10.79 -1.74 -2.39
C LYS A 20 10.91 -0.22 -2.54
N VAL A 21 10.09 0.54 -1.82
CA VAL A 21 10.18 2.01 -1.76
C VAL A 21 11.55 2.44 -1.24
N ALA A 22 11.99 1.89 -0.12
CA ALA A 22 13.27 2.26 0.48
C ALA A 22 14.45 1.95 -0.45
N ILE A 23 14.48 0.74 -1.04
CA ILE A 23 15.52 0.33 -2.00
C ILE A 23 15.51 1.24 -3.23
N ARG A 24 14.33 1.58 -3.77
CA ARG A 24 14.22 2.48 -4.92
C ARG A 24 14.90 3.82 -4.65
N PHE A 25 14.60 4.45 -3.51
CA PHE A 25 15.17 5.76 -3.19
C PHE A 25 16.64 5.72 -2.80
N VAL A 26 17.14 4.63 -2.19
CA VAL A 26 18.59 4.41 -2.02
C VAL A 26 19.28 4.37 -3.37
N ASN A 27 18.75 3.63 -4.34
CA ASN A 27 19.30 3.51 -5.68
C ASN A 27 19.29 4.85 -6.46
N GLU A 28 18.42 5.77 -6.11
CA GLU A 28 18.36 7.14 -6.65
C GLU A 28 19.26 8.13 -5.89
N GLY A 29 20.06 7.66 -4.95
CA GLY A 29 21.01 8.49 -4.21
C GLY A 29 20.42 9.28 -3.05
N ALA A 30 19.26 8.89 -2.52
CA ALA A 30 18.73 9.45 -1.28
C ALA A 30 19.40 8.82 -0.05
N ASN A 31 19.42 9.57 1.06
CA ASN A 31 19.74 9.05 2.39
C ASN A 31 18.46 8.51 3.02
N VAL A 32 18.27 7.21 3.01
CA VAL A 32 17.03 6.58 3.49
C VAL A 32 17.20 6.06 4.91
N LYS A 33 16.34 6.49 5.84
CA LYS A 33 16.13 5.87 7.15
C LYS A 33 14.89 4.98 7.10
N GLY A 34 14.97 3.77 7.66
CA GLY A 34 13.87 2.82 7.78
C GLY A 34 13.50 2.59 9.24
N LEU A 35 12.25 2.89 9.62
CA LEU A 35 11.76 2.57 10.96
C LEU A 35 11.40 1.08 11.05
N ILE A 36 12.04 0.35 11.96
CA ILE A 36 11.86 -1.09 12.20
C ILE A 36 11.51 -1.37 13.66
N ARG A 37 10.54 -2.24 13.92
CA ARG A 37 10.17 -2.65 15.28
C ARG A 37 11.11 -3.70 15.87
N ASN A 38 11.67 -4.55 15.01
CA ASN A 38 12.48 -5.69 15.44
C ASN A 38 13.92 -5.55 14.94
N GLY A 39 14.88 -5.52 15.87
CA GLY A 39 16.31 -5.41 15.59
C GLY A 39 16.90 -6.56 14.75
N ASN A 40 16.21 -7.70 14.62
CA ASN A 40 16.64 -8.81 13.78
C ASN A 40 16.80 -8.42 12.30
N TYR A 41 16.08 -7.39 11.86
CA TYR A 41 16.18 -6.87 10.51
C TYR A 41 17.29 -5.83 10.31
N PHE A 42 18.00 -5.43 11.37
CA PHE A 42 18.96 -4.33 11.33
C PHE A 42 20.04 -4.53 10.26
N ASN A 43 20.71 -5.68 10.28
CA ASN A 43 21.79 -5.96 9.32
C ASN A 43 21.29 -6.04 7.88
N LYS A 44 20.12 -6.69 7.66
CA LYS A 44 19.49 -6.76 6.33
C LYS A 44 19.34 -5.36 5.71
N TYR A 45 18.74 -4.42 6.43
CA TYR A 45 18.48 -3.09 5.87
C TYR A 45 19.73 -2.24 5.75
N ARG A 46 20.66 -2.35 6.70
CA ARG A 46 21.96 -1.69 6.58
C ARG A 46 22.71 -2.15 5.32
N ASP A 47 22.71 -3.43 5.04
CA ASP A 47 23.42 -4.00 3.88
C ASP A 47 22.74 -3.62 2.54
N LEU A 48 21.47 -3.23 2.57
CA LEU A 48 20.73 -2.63 1.46
C LEU A 48 20.94 -1.09 1.33
N GLY A 49 21.81 -0.49 2.14
CA GLY A 49 22.07 0.95 2.12
C GLY A 49 21.02 1.80 2.86
N ILE A 50 20.11 1.16 3.57
CA ILE A 50 19.07 1.83 4.38
C ILE A 50 19.61 1.97 5.81
N THR A 51 19.49 3.14 6.43
CA THR A 51 19.84 3.33 7.85
C THR A 51 18.67 2.84 8.71
N PRO A 52 18.77 1.66 9.36
CA PRO A 52 17.69 1.15 10.18
C PRO A 52 17.61 1.87 11.52
N ILE A 53 16.42 2.28 11.91
CA ILE A 53 16.12 2.88 13.22
C ILE A 53 15.16 1.96 13.95
N ILE A 54 15.56 1.46 15.12
CA ILE A 54 14.70 0.63 15.96
C ILE A 54 13.75 1.54 16.74
N GLY A 55 12.44 1.33 16.57
CA GLY A 55 11.41 2.11 17.25
C GLY A 55 10.02 1.86 16.69
N GLU A 56 9.04 2.43 17.34
CA GLU A 56 7.62 2.32 17.00
C GLU A 56 6.99 3.69 16.73
N LEU A 57 5.84 3.70 16.04
CA LEU A 57 5.10 4.93 15.72
C LEU A 57 4.50 5.60 16.97
N ASN A 58 4.40 4.87 18.08
CA ASN A 58 3.92 5.40 19.36
C ASN A 58 5.05 5.83 20.31
N ASP A 59 6.31 5.73 19.88
CA ASP A 59 7.47 6.22 20.61
C ASP A 59 7.79 7.66 20.20
N SER A 60 7.34 8.60 21.05
CA SER A 60 7.48 10.03 20.79
C SER A 60 8.93 10.50 20.79
N GLU A 61 9.82 9.90 21.59
CA GLU A 61 11.23 10.27 21.65
C GLU A 61 11.95 9.84 20.37
N ILE A 62 11.70 8.62 19.94
CA ILE A 62 12.25 8.10 18.68
C ILE A 62 11.75 8.93 17.50
N LEU A 63 10.44 9.23 17.42
CA LEU A 63 9.90 10.03 16.32
C LEU A 63 10.49 11.44 16.29
N PHE A 64 10.63 12.07 17.45
CA PHE A 64 11.25 13.38 17.54
C PHE A 64 12.68 13.39 17.03
N ASP A 65 13.47 12.35 17.34
CA ASP A 65 14.88 12.28 16.94
C ASP A 65 15.06 11.83 15.48
N VAL A 66 14.30 10.86 15.02
CA VAL A 66 14.45 10.32 13.65
C VAL A 66 14.06 11.34 12.59
N LEU A 67 13.08 12.21 12.89
CA LEU A 67 12.58 13.23 11.95
C LEU A 67 13.48 14.46 11.83
N LYS A 68 14.47 14.62 12.72
CA LYS A 68 15.45 15.71 12.58
C LYS A 68 16.21 15.62 11.27
N GLY A 69 16.10 16.68 10.47
CA GLY A 69 16.78 16.79 9.17
C GLY A 69 16.18 15.89 8.06
N ILE A 70 15.03 15.28 8.27
CA ILE A 70 14.29 14.57 7.21
C ILE A 70 13.61 15.60 6.29
N ASP A 71 13.67 15.38 4.99
CA ASP A 71 12.98 16.16 3.96
C ASP A 71 11.60 15.58 3.63
N ILE A 72 11.53 14.23 3.55
CA ILE A 72 10.37 13.49 3.05
C ILE A 72 10.05 12.34 3.99
N VAL A 73 8.77 12.19 4.32
CA VAL A 73 8.24 10.98 4.98
C VAL A 73 7.40 10.19 4.01
N ILE A 74 7.68 8.88 3.88
CA ILE A 74 6.85 7.94 3.12
C ILE A 74 6.30 6.92 4.12
N HIS A 75 5.02 7.07 4.44
CA HIS A 75 4.35 6.30 5.47
C HIS A 75 3.63 5.10 4.85
N CYS A 76 4.33 3.94 4.84
CA CYS A 76 3.80 2.66 4.36
C CYS A 76 3.35 1.73 5.50
N ALA A 77 3.65 2.08 6.75
CA ALA A 77 3.27 1.24 7.89
C ALA A 77 1.75 1.17 8.04
N ALA A 78 1.24 -0.04 8.15
CA ALA A 78 -0.16 -0.31 8.49
C ALA A 78 -0.28 -1.70 9.14
N TYR A 79 -1.24 -1.84 10.03
CA TYR A 79 -1.71 -3.14 10.50
C TYR A 79 -2.86 -3.59 9.61
N LEU A 80 -2.79 -4.82 9.13
CA LEU A 80 -3.74 -5.41 8.17
C LEU A 80 -4.64 -6.49 8.79
N GLY A 81 -4.49 -6.75 10.09
CA GLY A 81 -5.28 -7.76 10.80
C GLY A 81 -6.56 -7.20 11.39
N ASP A 82 -7.32 -8.06 12.08
CA ASP A 82 -8.66 -7.78 12.60
C ASP A 82 -8.66 -7.38 14.08
N GLU A 83 -7.49 -7.38 14.75
CA GLU A 83 -7.38 -6.97 16.15
C GLU A 83 -7.51 -5.45 16.28
N LEU A 84 -8.62 -4.99 16.87
CA LEU A 84 -8.96 -3.57 16.95
C LEU A 84 -7.90 -2.72 17.65
N GLU A 85 -7.35 -3.20 18.76
CA GLU A 85 -6.34 -2.47 19.54
C GLU A 85 -5.06 -2.24 18.71
N GLU A 86 -4.56 -3.27 18.04
CA GLU A 86 -3.39 -3.18 17.16
C GLU A 86 -3.65 -2.27 15.95
N ALA A 87 -4.84 -2.36 15.37
CA ALA A 87 -5.22 -1.52 14.25
C ALA A 87 -5.33 -0.04 14.65
N VAL A 88 -5.92 0.27 15.79
CA VAL A 88 -5.99 1.64 16.33
C VAL A 88 -4.60 2.15 16.65
N ASN A 89 -3.77 1.35 17.32
CA ASN A 89 -2.40 1.73 17.68
C ASN A 89 -1.54 2.04 16.43
N SER A 90 -1.64 1.22 15.38
CA SER A 90 -0.85 1.38 14.17
C SER A 90 -1.45 2.41 13.20
N ASN A 91 -2.73 2.24 12.83
CA ASN A 91 -3.34 2.95 11.72
C ASN A 91 -3.97 4.30 12.13
N VAL A 92 -4.24 4.50 13.41
CA VAL A 92 -4.86 5.74 13.93
C VAL A 92 -3.84 6.52 14.76
N SER A 93 -3.45 6.01 15.93
CA SER A 93 -2.50 6.68 16.83
C SER A 93 -1.12 6.84 16.19
N GLY A 94 -0.64 5.80 15.48
CA GLY A 94 0.63 5.86 14.77
C GLY A 94 0.64 6.91 13.66
N VAL A 95 -0.47 7.05 12.90
CA VAL A 95 -0.61 8.10 11.87
C VAL A 95 -0.67 9.49 12.50
N ASP A 96 -1.42 9.66 13.60
CA ASP A 96 -1.49 10.93 14.32
C ASP A 96 -0.10 11.36 14.80
N ASN A 97 0.64 10.45 15.43
CA ASN A 97 1.97 10.72 15.96
C ASN A 97 2.96 11.09 14.84
N ILE A 98 3.07 10.27 13.78
CA ILE A 98 4.03 10.56 12.71
C ILE A 98 3.67 11.88 11.99
N ALA A 99 2.39 12.20 11.79
CA ALA A 99 1.97 13.45 11.19
C ALA A 99 2.26 14.65 12.11
N LYS A 100 1.97 14.53 13.42
CA LYS A 100 2.26 15.54 14.43
C LYS A 100 3.74 15.91 14.48
N PHE A 101 4.60 14.91 14.59
CA PHE A 101 6.04 15.14 14.67
C PHE A 101 6.63 15.57 13.31
N SER A 102 6.05 15.13 12.18
CA SER A 102 6.42 15.61 10.84
C SER A 102 6.12 17.11 10.67
N LEU A 103 4.95 17.55 11.10
CA LEU A 103 4.60 18.98 11.09
C LEU A 103 5.57 19.79 11.97
N ALA A 104 5.85 19.33 13.19
CA ALA A 104 6.77 19.98 14.13
C ALA A 104 8.22 20.04 13.60
N ALA A 105 8.67 19.03 12.88
CA ALA A 105 9.99 18.96 12.25
C ALA A 105 10.10 19.75 10.94
N GLY A 106 9.00 20.29 10.41
CA GLY A 106 8.99 21.04 9.16
C GLY A 106 9.23 20.16 7.92
N ILE A 107 8.72 18.93 7.92
CA ILE A 107 8.83 18.00 6.79
C ILE A 107 8.23 18.65 5.52
N LYS A 108 8.98 18.58 4.42
CA LYS A 108 8.60 19.24 3.15
C LYS A 108 7.54 18.47 2.37
N LYS A 109 7.47 17.14 2.53
CA LYS A 109 6.51 16.29 1.84
C LYS A 109 6.21 15.05 2.68
N PHE A 110 4.93 14.76 2.87
CA PHE A 110 4.43 13.57 3.54
C PHE A 110 3.60 12.73 2.57
N ILE A 111 4.05 11.53 2.24
CA ILE A 111 3.30 10.57 1.42
C ILE A 111 2.65 9.55 2.34
N HIS A 112 1.33 9.41 2.26
CA HIS A 112 0.58 8.41 3.00
C HIS A 112 0.04 7.32 2.07
N ILE A 113 0.29 6.07 2.43
CA ILE A 113 -0.30 4.92 1.73
C ILE A 113 -1.59 4.54 2.46
N SER A 114 -2.72 4.94 1.86
CA SER A 114 -4.06 4.60 2.31
C SER A 114 -4.55 3.30 1.65
N SER A 115 -5.82 3.21 1.28
CA SER A 115 -6.42 2.07 0.58
C SER A 115 -7.70 2.52 -0.14
N LEU A 116 -8.08 1.85 -1.22
CA LEU A 116 -9.43 2.01 -1.81
C LEU A 116 -10.54 1.52 -0.88
N SER A 117 -10.23 0.70 0.12
CA SER A 117 -11.21 0.25 1.12
C SER A 117 -11.85 1.40 1.91
N VAL A 118 -11.28 2.60 1.89
CA VAL A 118 -11.89 3.80 2.50
C VAL A 118 -13.25 4.17 1.89
N PHE A 119 -13.61 3.58 0.74
CA PHE A 119 -14.94 3.70 0.15
C PHE A 119 -15.94 2.68 0.71
N GLY A 120 -15.53 1.74 1.59
CA GLY A 120 -16.41 0.85 2.32
C GLY A 120 -16.84 -0.40 1.55
N GLU A 121 -15.99 -1.09 0.85
CA GLU A 121 -16.29 -2.36 0.17
C GLU A 121 -17.59 -2.36 -0.66
N PRO A 122 -17.76 -1.40 -1.58
CA PRO A 122 -18.96 -1.31 -2.38
C PRO A 122 -19.09 -2.49 -3.35
N THR A 123 -20.30 -2.99 -3.56
CA THR A 123 -20.57 -4.10 -4.49
C THR A 123 -20.73 -3.64 -5.94
N GLU A 124 -21.00 -2.35 -6.18
CA GLU A 124 -21.15 -1.74 -7.50
C GLU A 124 -20.88 -0.23 -7.42
N GLY A 125 -20.75 0.43 -8.56
CA GLY A 125 -20.59 1.88 -8.66
C GLY A 125 -19.24 2.30 -9.24
N TYR A 126 -19.09 3.63 -9.42
CA TYR A 126 -17.87 4.25 -9.92
C TYR A 126 -17.28 5.18 -8.85
N PHE A 127 -15.99 5.01 -8.56
CA PHE A 127 -15.31 5.68 -7.45
C PHE A 127 -14.06 6.39 -7.97
N ASP A 128 -14.01 7.69 -7.79
CA ASP A 128 -12.83 8.51 -8.03
C ASP A 128 -12.41 9.23 -6.73
N GLU A 129 -11.39 10.06 -6.82
CA GLU A 129 -10.84 10.76 -5.66
C GLU A 129 -11.76 11.83 -5.08
N THR A 130 -12.83 12.20 -5.78
CA THR A 130 -13.87 13.14 -5.31
C THR A 130 -14.99 12.44 -4.56
N THR A 131 -15.10 11.12 -4.71
CA THR A 131 -16.10 10.31 -4.01
C THR A 131 -15.84 10.37 -2.51
N PRO A 132 -16.86 10.71 -1.69
CA PRO A 132 -16.72 10.74 -0.24
C PRO A 132 -16.30 9.39 0.33
N ILE A 133 -15.35 9.42 1.26
CA ILE A 133 -14.98 8.23 2.06
C ILE A 133 -16.01 7.97 3.15
N ILE A 134 -16.11 6.72 3.60
CA ILE A 134 -16.95 6.35 4.72
C ILE A 134 -16.48 7.02 6.02
N GLN A 135 -17.40 7.24 6.95
CA GLN A 135 -17.08 7.81 8.27
C GLN A 135 -16.83 6.73 9.32
N GLN A 136 -17.45 5.56 9.16
CA GLN A 136 -17.34 4.42 10.06
C GLN A 136 -17.64 3.13 9.31
N HIS A 137 -16.98 2.02 9.68
CA HIS A 137 -17.19 0.70 9.11
C HIS A 137 -17.07 -0.40 10.17
N GLN A 138 -17.68 -1.57 9.91
CA GLN A 138 -17.58 -2.72 10.80
C GLN A 138 -16.22 -3.42 10.70
N GLU A 139 -15.66 -3.47 9.48
CA GLU A 139 -14.34 -4.02 9.22
C GLU A 139 -13.26 -3.11 9.79
N VAL A 140 -12.46 -3.64 10.70
CA VAL A 140 -11.44 -2.89 11.47
C VAL A 140 -10.45 -2.18 10.56
N TYR A 141 -9.97 -2.86 9.52
CA TYR A 141 -9.02 -2.28 8.58
C TYR A 141 -9.63 -1.10 7.81
N VAL A 142 -10.82 -1.28 7.27
CA VAL A 142 -11.57 -0.27 6.52
C VAL A 142 -11.79 0.98 7.37
N ASP A 143 -12.30 0.80 8.59
CA ASP A 143 -12.58 1.87 9.54
C ASP A 143 -11.33 2.65 9.93
N THR A 144 -10.23 1.94 10.26
CA THR A 144 -8.99 2.59 10.69
C THR A 144 -8.25 3.29 9.55
N LYS A 145 -8.34 2.80 8.31
CA LYS A 145 -7.79 3.49 7.12
C LYS A 145 -8.58 4.77 6.82
N SER A 146 -9.91 4.74 6.93
CA SER A 146 -10.73 5.95 6.79
C SER A 146 -10.39 7.00 7.86
N LYS A 147 -10.26 6.59 9.12
CA LYS A 147 -9.84 7.46 10.23
C LYS A 147 -8.45 8.05 10.01
N SER A 148 -7.51 7.29 9.43
CA SER A 148 -6.17 7.80 9.13
C SER A 148 -6.20 8.99 8.17
N GLU A 149 -7.02 8.94 7.12
CA GLU A 149 -7.18 10.07 6.20
C GLU A 149 -7.85 11.28 6.87
N GLN A 150 -8.86 11.06 7.72
CA GLN A 150 -9.50 12.15 8.49
C GLN A 150 -8.49 12.85 9.41
N ILE A 151 -7.62 12.10 10.07
CA ILE A 151 -6.52 12.65 10.89
C ILE A 151 -5.60 13.50 10.03
N LEU A 152 -5.13 12.98 8.91
CA LEU A 152 -4.22 13.69 8.02
C LEU A 152 -4.84 14.99 7.47
N ASN A 153 -6.14 15.01 7.19
CA ASN A 153 -6.85 16.24 6.82
C ASN A 153 -6.69 17.34 7.89
N SER A 154 -6.70 17.00 9.18
CA SER A 154 -6.47 17.96 10.26
C SER A 154 -5.05 18.55 10.23
N TYR A 155 -4.05 17.77 9.81
CA TYR A 155 -2.66 18.22 9.68
C TYR A 155 -2.42 19.00 8.39
N ILE A 156 -3.13 18.68 7.30
CA ILE A 156 -3.16 19.49 6.07
C ILE A 156 -3.60 20.91 6.40
N ILE A 157 -4.69 21.07 7.15
CA ILE A 157 -5.20 22.39 7.59
C ILE A 157 -4.15 23.15 8.43
N LYS A 158 -3.32 22.42 9.20
CA LYS A 158 -2.23 22.99 10.01
C LYS A 158 -0.95 23.28 9.20
N GLY A 159 -0.91 22.93 7.90
CA GLY A 159 0.18 23.25 6.99
C GLY A 159 1.14 22.11 6.66
N LEU A 160 0.84 20.84 7.04
CA LEU A 160 1.61 19.69 6.58
C LEU A 160 1.28 19.41 5.11
N ASP A 161 2.30 19.35 4.24
CA ASP A 161 2.11 19.01 2.83
C ASP A 161 1.98 17.49 2.66
N VAL A 162 0.74 17.02 2.48
CA VAL A 162 0.40 15.58 2.41
C VAL A 162 -0.07 15.22 1.01
N ILE A 163 0.42 14.10 0.48
CA ILE A 163 -0.18 13.41 -0.66
C ILE A 163 -0.63 12.02 -0.20
N ILE A 164 -1.85 11.65 -0.53
CA ILE A 164 -2.44 10.36 -0.19
C ILE A 164 -2.53 9.50 -1.46
N LEU A 165 -2.00 8.28 -1.40
CA LEU A 165 -2.22 7.26 -2.40
C LEU A 165 -3.18 6.21 -1.83
N ARG A 166 -4.24 5.89 -2.58
CA ARG A 166 -5.22 4.83 -2.26
C ARG A 166 -4.99 3.64 -3.17
N PRO A 167 -4.10 2.70 -2.81
CA PRO A 167 -3.91 1.50 -3.60
C PRO A 167 -5.11 0.55 -3.52
N GLY A 168 -5.28 -0.23 -4.60
CA GLY A 168 -6.12 -1.41 -4.62
C GLY A 168 -5.40 -2.64 -4.07
N ALA A 169 -5.70 -3.81 -4.62
CA ALA A 169 -5.04 -5.07 -4.30
C ALA A 169 -3.56 -5.03 -4.72
N ILE A 170 -2.66 -4.87 -3.76
CA ILE A 170 -1.21 -4.81 -4.02
C ILE A 170 -0.69 -6.23 -4.23
N CYS A 171 -0.31 -6.54 -5.47
CA CYS A 171 0.24 -7.81 -5.88
C CYS A 171 1.77 -7.77 -5.99
N ALA A 172 2.42 -8.83 -5.53
CA ALA A 172 3.84 -9.11 -5.75
C ALA A 172 4.05 -10.61 -5.75
N GLU A 173 5.13 -11.07 -6.38
CA GLU A 173 5.50 -12.48 -6.42
C GLU A 173 5.94 -13.01 -5.04
N GLU A 174 6.39 -12.12 -4.14
CA GLU A 174 6.87 -12.47 -2.81
C GLU A 174 6.25 -11.59 -1.73
N ASN A 175 5.98 -12.20 -0.56
CA ASN A 175 5.46 -11.55 0.65
C ASN A 175 4.14 -10.80 0.46
N SER A 176 3.35 -11.12 -0.55
CA SER A 176 2.11 -10.44 -0.88
C SER A 176 0.89 -11.28 -0.59
N TYR A 177 -0.12 -10.68 0.05
CA TYR A 177 -1.43 -11.34 0.24
C TYR A 177 -2.07 -11.68 -1.12
N TRP A 178 -1.90 -10.83 -2.12
CA TRP A 178 -2.45 -11.00 -3.47
C TRP A 178 -1.50 -11.72 -4.43
N GLY A 179 -0.35 -12.21 -3.94
CA GLY A 179 0.65 -12.96 -4.69
C GLY A 179 0.89 -14.36 -4.12
N ASP A 180 2.09 -14.62 -3.63
CA ASP A 180 2.54 -15.92 -3.11
C ASP A 180 1.69 -16.47 -1.95
N ARG A 181 1.18 -15.60 -1.08
CA ARG A 181 0.37 -16.04 0.07
C ARG A 181 -0.98 -16.60 -0.35
N GLN A 182 -1.63 -16.03 -1.38
CA GLN A 182 -2.87 -16.61 -1.90
C GLN A 182 -2.62 -17.95 -2.62
N ILE A 183 -1.50 -18.09 -3.35
CA ILE A 183 -1.11 -19.39 -3.92
C ILE A 183 -0.95 -20.42 -2.82
N SER A 184 -0.22 -20.09 -1.75
CA SER A 184 -0.05 -20.94 -0.58
C SER A 184 -1.37 -21.28 0.12
N ARG A 185 -2.35 -20.37 0.12
CA ARG A 185 -3.71 -20.63 0.62
C ARG A 185 -4.47 -21.59 -0.29
N MET A 186 -4.41 -21.39 -1.62
CA MET A 186 -5.08 -22.24 -2.60
C MET A 186 -4.53 -23.68 -2.59
N LEU A 187 -3.25 -23.87 -2.31
CA LEU A 187 -2.63 -25.19 -2.21
C LEU A 187 -3.17 -26.04 -1.05
N LYS A 188 -3.71 -25.41 0.02
CA LYS A 188 -4.21 -26.08 1.22
C LYS A 188 -5.59 -26.72 1.04
N THR A 189 -6.27 -26.54 -0.08
CA THR A 189 -7.60 -27.07 -0.35
C THR A 189 -7.72 -27.55 -1.80
N ASP A 190 -8.62 -28.49 -2.05
CA ASP A 190 -8.90 -28.96 -3.41
C ASP A 190 -10.03 -28.18 -4.09
N ILE A 191 -10.86 -27.51 -3.30
CA ILE A 191 -12.00 -26.74 -3.78
C ILE A 191 -11.84 -25.30 -3.31
N ILE A 192 -11.89 -24.37 -4.26
CA ILE A 192 -11.89 -22.94 -4.01
C ILE A 192 -13.34 -22.45 -4.16
N ASP A 193 -13.95 -21.94 -3.10
CA ASP A 193 -15.35 -21.50 -3.06
C ASP A 193 -15.55 -20.04 -2.62
N TRP A 194 -14.45 -19.28 -2.54
CA TRP A 194 -14.48 -17.86 -2.18
C TRP A 194 -14.20 -16.91 -3.37
N VAL A 195 -14.01 -17.43 -4.57
CA VAL A 195 -13.75 -16.65 -5.79
C VAL A 195 -14.98 -16.71 -6.70
N HIS A 196 -15.54 -15.55 -7.00
CA HIS A 196 -16.58 -15.41 -8.04
C HIS A 196 -15.91 -14.88 -9.31
N PRO A 197 -15.95 -15.59 -10.46
CA PRO A 197 -15.19 -15.22 -11.66
C PRO A 197 -15.45 -13.81 -12.18
N GLU A 198 -16.69 -13.33 -12.01
CA GLU A 198 -17.10 -12.01 -12.48
C GLU A 198 -16.85 -10.86 -11.48
N ASP A 199 -16.32 -11.14 -10.28
CA ASP A 199 -15.93 -10.07 -9.36
C ASP A 199 -14.82 -9.22 -9.98
N ILE A 200 -14.86 -7.92 -9.72
CA ILE A 200 -13.84 -6.99 -10.18
C ILE A 200 -12.90 -6.63 -9.03
N VAL A 201 -11.62 -6.77 -9.28
CA VAL A 201 -10.54 -6.42 -8.35
C VAL A 201 -9.81 -5.18 -8.87
N PRO A 202 -9.78 -4.09 -8.10
CA PRO A 202 -8.88 -2.97 -8.37
C PRO A 202 -7.44 -3.39 -8.05
N TRP A 203 -6.65 -3.64 -9.07
CA TRP A 203 -5.37 -4.31 -8.95
C TRP A 203 -4.19 -3.38 -9.23
N ILE A 204 -3.07 -3.58 -8.51
CA ILE A 204 -1.80 -2.89 -8.76
C ILE A 204 -0.62 -3.83 -8.47
N HIS A 205 0.38 -3.84 -9.35
CA HIS A 205 1.67 -4.44 -9.03
C HIS A 205 2.47 -3.55 -8.07
N VAL A 206 3.16 -4.15 -7.11
CA VAL A 206 3.92 -3.40 -6.10
C VAL A 206 4.96 -2.45 -6.71
N ASP A 207 5.67 -2.87 -7.76
CA ASP A 207 6.68 -2.04 -8.42
C ASP A 207 6.03 -0.85 -9.16
N ASN A 208 4.83 -1.04 -9.70
CA ASN A 208 4.03 0.05 -10.28
C ASN A 208 3.59 1.06 -9.21
N LEU A 209 3.25 0.59 -8.01
CA LEU A 209 2.94 1.48 -6.89
C LEU A 209 4.17 2.29 -6.43
N VAL A 210 5.36 1.68 -6.45
CA VAL A 210 6.63 2.40 -6.21
C VAL A 210 6.84 3.50 -7.25
N GLU A 211 6.58 3.23 -8.53
CA GLU A 211 6.63 4.26 -9.59
C GLU A 211 5.59 5.36 -9.38
N MET A 212 4.39 5.04 -8.93
CA MET A 212 3.38 6.05 -8.59
C MET A 212 3.84 6.94 -7.42
N ILE A 213 4.45 6.37 -6.38
CA ILE A 213 5.03 7.12 -5.25
C ILE A 213 6.11 8.09 -5.76
N HIS A 214 7.03 7.61 -6.59
CA HIS A 214 8.07 8.45 -7.19
C HIS A 214 7.46 9.55 -8.07
N LEU A 215 6.45 9.22 -8.87
CA LEU A 215 5.76 10.17 -9.74
C LEU A 215 5.07 11.29 -8.95
N VAL A 216 4.34 10.96 -7.87
CA VAL A 216 3.66 11.98 -7.07
C VAL A 216 4.63 12.82 -6.25
N LEU A 217 5.81 12.32 -5.88
CA LEU A 217 6.88 13.13 -5.28
C LEU A 217 7.43 14.15 -6.26
N SER A 218 7.53 13.81 -7.54
CA SER A 218 8.11 14.69 -8.57
C SER A 218 7.09 15.65 -9.17
N LYS A 219 5.85 15.20 -9.44
CA LYS A 219 4.82 15.93 -10.20
C LYS A 219 3.47 16.05 -9.47
N GLY A 220 3.29 15.35 -8.36
CA GLY A 220 2.03 15.39 -7.61
C GLY A 220 1.73 16.76 -7.04
N VAL A 221 0.45 17.06 -6.94
CA VAL A 221 -0.04 18.32 -6.37
C VAL A 221 -0.18 18.14 -4.86
N SER A 222 0.32 19.09 -4.09
CA SER A 222 0.23 19.10 -2.62
C SER A 222 -1.20 18.98 -2.13
N ASN A 223 -1.40 18.19 -1.10
CA ASN A 223 -2.70 17.94 -0.47
C ASN A 223 -3.73 17.28 -1.41
N HIS A 224 -3.25 16.56 -2.41
CA HIS A 224 -4.09 15.77 -3.29
C HIS A 224 -4.09 14.29 -2.92
N ILE A 225 -5.19 13.64 -3.32
CA ILE A 225 -5.38 12.18 -3.22
C ILE A 225 -5.30 11.61 -4.62
N TYR A 226 -4.75 10.39 -4.75
CA TYR A 226 -4.68 9.64 -5.99
C TYR A 226 -5.08 8.19 -5.76
N ASN A 227 -6.06 7.69 -6.51
CA ASN A 227 -6.31 6.26 -6.57
C ASN A 227 -5.16 5.59 -7.31
N ALA A 228 -4.56 4.61 -6.68
CA ALA A 228 -3.32 3.97 -7.14
C ALA A 228 -3.61 2.54 -7.59
N ILE A 229 -4.08 2.39 -8.82
CA ILE A 229 -4.34 1.09 -9.45
C ILE A 229 -3.85 1.07 -10.90
N ASP A 230 -3.46 -0.09 -11.38
CA ASP A 230 -3.19 -0.32 -12.81
C ASP A 230 -4.48 -0.41 -13.61
N GLY A 231 -5.48 -1.07 -13.03
CA GLY A 231 -6.81 -1.23 -13.61
C GLY A 231 -7.76 -2.00 -12.72
N ASN A 232 -8.96 -2.21 -13.25
CA ASN A 232 -10.00 -3.05 -12.68
C ASN A 232 -10.05 -4.34 -13.51
N PHE A 233 -9.74 -5.48 -12.91
CA PHE A 233 -9.67 -6.77 -13.60
C PHE A 233 -10.64 -7.75 -12.97
N SER A 234 -11.21 -8.66 -13.78
CA SER A 234 -12.08 -9.70 -13.27
C SER A 234 -11.27 -10.79 -12.54
N GLU A 235 -11.93 -11.49 -11.63
CA GLU A 235 -11.33 -12.67 -11.00
C GLU A 235 -11.09 -13.81 -12.02
N GLU A 236 -11.85 -13.84 -13.14
CA GLU A 236 -11.59 -14.73 -14.28
C GLU A 236 -10.19 -14.47 -14.87
N GLU A 237 -9.82 -13.19 -15.04
CA GLU A 237 -8.51 -12.81 -15.55
C GLU A 237 -7.39 -13.04 -14.52
N PHE A 238 -7.69 -13.09 -13.23
CA PHE A 238 -6.73 -13.16 -12.15
C PHE A 238 -6.72 -14.51 -11.44
N ARG A 239 -7.55 -14.71 -10.39
CA ARG A 239 -7.49 -15.89 -9.52
C ARG A 239 -7.93 -17.16 -10.20
N VAL A 240 -8.87 -17.12 -11.15
CA VAL A 240 -9.30 -18.31 -11.88
C VAL A 240 -8.15 -18.90 -12.69
N ARG A 241 -7.27 -18.07 -13.23
CA ARG A 241 -6.05 -18.55 -13.91
C ARG A 241 -5.09 -19.28 -12.97
N LEU A 242 -4.93 -18.80 -11.73
CA LEU A 242 -4.12 -19.47 -10.69
C LEU A 242 -4.76 -20.79 -10.24
N ILE A 243 -6.09 -20.79 -10.02
CA ILE A 243 -6.86 -21.99 -9.65
C ILE A 243 -6.67 -23.07 -10.70
N THR A 244 -6.79 -22.71 -11.97
CA THR A 244 -6.62 -23.61 -13.12
C THR A 244 -5.18 -24.14 -13.18
N ALA A 245 -4.18 -23.28 -13.03
CA ALA A 245 -2.77 -23.66 -13.07
C ALA A 245 -2.39 -24.62 -11.92
N LEU A 246 -3.02 -24.47 -10.76
CA LEU A 246 -2.86 -25.35 -9.60
C LEU A 246 -3.67 -26.66 -9.72
N GLY A 247 -4.45 -26.86 -10.78
CA GLY A 247 -5.33 -28.03 -10.95
C GLY A 247 -6.45 -28.10 -9.91
N LYS A 248 -6.82 -26.99 -9.27
CA LYS A 248 -7.86 -26.92 -8.24
C LYS A 248 -9.25 -26.76 -8.88
N LYS A 249 -10.29 -27.14 -8.13
CA LYS A 249 -11.69 -27.00 -8.56
C LYS A 249 -12.25 -25.68 -8.05
N LEU A 250 -12.79 -24.88 -8.97
CA LEU A 250 -13.57 -23.71 -8.61
C LEU A 250 -15.03 -24.12 -8.37
N LYS A 251 -15.55 -23.74 -7.20
CA LYS A 251 -16.98 -23.79 -6.88
C LYS A 251 -17.46 -22.35 -6.72
N VAL A 252 -18.11 -21.84 -7.76
CA VAL A 252 -18.61 -20.46 -7.74
C VAL A 252 -19.57 -20.25 -6.55
N PRO A 253 -19.31 -19.28 -5.68
CA PRO A 253 -20.17 -18.98 -4.55
C PRO A 253 -21.58 -18.52 -5.00
N ASN A 254 -22.60 -18.94 -4.27
CA ASN A 254 -23.98 -18.53 -4.56
C ASN A 254 -24.29 -17.14 -3.95
N ARG A 255 -23.71 -16.10 -4.55
CA ARG A 255 -23.95 -14.69 -4.24
C ARG A 255 -23.91 -13.87 -5.52
N GLN A 256 -24.37 -12.64 -5.45
CA GLN A 256 -24.17 -11.69 -6.55
C GLN A 256 -22.69 -11.33 -6.69
N LYS A 257 -22.30 -11.04 -7.92
CA LYS A 257 -20.97 -10.52 -8.24
C LYS A 257 -20.78 -9.12 -7.68
N GLU A 258 -19.53 -8.76 -7.43
CA GLU A 258 -19.13 -7.45 -6.96
C GLU A 258 -18.32 -6.76 -8.07
N CYS A 259 -18.86 -5.67 -8.61
CA CYS A 259 -18.30 -5.00 -9.79
C CYS A 259 -18.08 -3.49 -9.54
N PRO A 260 -17.41 -3.06 -8.47
CA PRO A 260 -17.04 -1.67 -8.29
C PRO A 260 -15.96 -1.28 -9.29
N VAL A 261 -16.03 -0.08 -9.84
CA VAL A 261 -15.04 0.45 -10.77
C VAL A 261 -14.34 1.65 -10.13
N TYR A 262 -13.04 1.58 -10.02
CA TYR A 262 -12.23 2.65 -9.46
C TYR A 262 -11.46 3.36 -10.58
N SER A 263 -11.51 4.69 -10.58
CA SER A 263 -10.78 5.52 -11.54
C SER A 263 -9.30 5.64 -11.17
N ASN A 264 -8.44 5.53 -12.16
CA ASN A 264 -7.03 5.89 -12.07
C ASN A 264 -6.66 7.01 -13.05
N THR A 265 -7.66 7.76 -13.49
CA THR A 265 -7.48 8.83 -14.49
C THR A 265 -6.52 9.90 -13.97
N LYS A 266 -6.68 10.33 -12.73
CA LYS A 266 -5.89 11.38 -12.12
C LYS A 266 -4.37 11.06 -12.05
N ILE A 267 -4.02 9.83 -11.71
CA ILE A 267 -2.59 9.41 -11.70
C ILE A 267 -2.05 9.24 -13.12
N LYS A 268 -2.88 8.79 -14.07
CA LYS A 268 -2.52 8.71 -15.49
C LYS A 268 -2.27 10.08 -16.12
N GLU A 269 -3.02 11.10 -15.73
CA GLU A 269 -2.83 12.48 -16.18
C GLU A 269 -1.49 13.07 -15.71
N LEU A 270 -0.93 12.62 -14.59
CA LEU A 270 0.45 12.96 -14.18
C LEU A 270 1.51 12.30 -15.07
N GLY A 271 1.12 11.36 -15.94
CA GLY A 271 2.01 10.65 -16.84
C GLY A 271 2.36 9.24 -16.39
N TYR A 272 1.61 8.67 -15.43
CA TYR A 272 1.82 7.28 -15.02
C TYR A 272 1.70 6.31 -16.19
N ARG A 273 2.63 5.37 -16.27
CA ARG A 273 2.62 4.18 -17.13
C ARG A 273 3.14 3.00 -16.33
N PRO A 274 2.48 1.83 -16.39
CA PRO A 274 2.95 0.65 -15.68
C PRO A 274 4.30 0.19 -16.26
N ILE A 275 5.23 -0.18 -15.39
CA ILE A 275 6.49 -0.83 -15.76
C ILE A 275 6.35 -2.35 -15.78
N GLN A 276 5.39 -2.87 -15.01
CA GLN A 276 4.99 -4.28 -14.96
C GLN A 276 3.53 -4.37 -15.41
N THR A 277 3.25 -5.08 -16.49
CA THR A 277 1.87 -5.25 -16.96
C THR A 277 1.14 -6.32 -16.15
N PHE A 278 -0.18 -6.25 -16.13
CA PHE A 278 -1.03 -7.26 -15.48
C PHE A 278 -0.71 -8.66 -16.02
N GLU A 279 -0.64 -8.82 -17.34
CA GLU A 279 -0.35 -10.12 -17.98
C GLU A 279 1.03 -10.68 -17.63
N GLN A 280 2.05 -9.84 -17.53
CA GLN A 280 3.38 -10.26 -17.08
C GLN A 280 3.33 -10.79 -15.65
N THR A 281 2.66 -10.07 -14.75
CA THR A 281 2.54 -10.47 -13.34
C THR A 281 1.75 -11.77 -13.21
N ILE A 282 0.62 -11.92 -13.90
CA ILE A 282 -0.16 -13.16 -13.86
C ILE A 282 0.66 -14.33 -14.40
N SER A 283 1.43 -14.15 -15.47
CA SER A 283 2.31 -15.17 -16.00
C SER A 283 3.39 -15.59 -14.99
N ASN A 284 3.97 -14.63 -14.26
CA ASN A 284 4.94 -14.91 -13.20
C ASN A 284 4.29 -15.69 -12.03
N LEU A 285 3.11 -15.27 -11.60
CA LEU A 285 2.37 -15.95 -10.52
C LEU A 285 1.92 -17.36 -10.91
N VAL A 286 1.50 -17.57 -12.16
CA VAL A 286 1.17 -18.90 -12.69
C VAL A 286 2.42 -19.79 -12.68
N SER A 287 3.57 -19.26 -13.14
CA SER A 287 4.83 -19.99 -13.11
C SER A 287 5.26 -20.35 -11.68
N LEU A 288 5.10 -19.39 -10.75
CA LEU A 288 5.35 -19.62 -9.32
C LEU A 288 4.40 -20.70 -8.76
N ALA A 289 3.11 -20.64 -9.09
CA ALA A 289 2.12 -21.62 -8.65
C ALA A 289 2.49 -23.03 -9.12
N VAL A 290 2.81 -23.19 -10.41
CA VAL A 290 3.22 -24.49 -10.97
C VAL A 290 4.51 -25.02 -10.36
N SER A 291 5.46 -24.16 -10.01
CA SER A 291 6.72 -24.57 -9.36
C SER A 291 6.55 -25.11 -7.92
N GLN A 292 5.36 -24.92 -7.32
CA GLN A 292 5.03 -25.40 -5.97
C GLN A 292 4.22 -26.70 -5.97
N LEU A 293 3.88 -27.24 -7.16
CA LEU A 293 3.23 -28.57 -7.34
C LEU A 293 4.26 -29.69 -7.32
#